data_c3ec3ced15dda67fd69da59cb7651241
#
_entry.id   c3ec3ced15dda67fd69da59cb7651241
#
_cell.length_a   1.000
_cell.length_b   1.000
_cell.length_c   1.000
_cell.angle_alpha   90.00
_cell.angle_beta   90.00
_cell.angle_gamma   90.00
#
_symmetry.space_group_name_H-M   'P 1'
#
loop_
_entity.id
_entity.type
_entity.pdbx_description
1 polymer ?
#
loop_
_entity_poly.entity_id
_entity_poly.type
_entity_poly.pdbx_seq_one_letter_code
_entity_poly.pdbx_strand_id
1 'polypeptide(L)'
;EKILATTASDMVAVAQSQIGQTGGQPYWSWYGFGSRVEWCAIFASWCADQCGYIDAGIVPKFAGCGVGVQWFQNRGQWLPGSATPEPGMLIFFQWYGSDSSIADHVGIVESVADGRVYTIEGNSGDQVRRNSYPVGYGEIKGYGVPVTD
;
A
#
# COMPACT_ATOMS: atom_id res chain seq x y z
N GLU A 1 -25.03 10.12 -5.33
CA GLU A 1 -24.15 9.97 -4.23
C GLU A 1 -22.93 9.11 -4.60
N LYS A 2 -21.78 9.52 -4.18
CA LYS A 2 -20.53 8.89 -4.57
C LYS A 2 -20.20 7.76 -3.63
N ILE A 3 -20.05 6.59 -4.17
CA ILE A 3 -19.52 5.47 -3.43
C ILE A 3 -18.00 5.52 -3.54
N LEU A 4 -17.32 5.22 -2.45
CA LEU A 4 -15.86 5.09 -2.49
C LEU A 4 -15.52 3.85 -3.30
N ALA A 5 -15.53 4.02 -4.60
CA ALA A 5 -15.16 2.95 -5.51
C ALA A 5 -13.73 3.18 -5.90
N THR A 6 -12.94 2.15 -5.79
CA THR A 6 -11.58 2.25 -6.28
C THR A 6 -11.53 1.70 -7.69
N THR A 7 -10.83 2.39 -8.56
CA THR A 7 -10.52 1.89 -9.88
C THR A 7 -9.01 1.67 -9.99
N ALA A 8 -8.36 1.47 -8.86
CA ALA A 8 -6.91 1.34 -8.80
C ALA A 8 -6.41 -0.03 -9.25
N SER A 9 -7.22 -0.78 -9.99
CA SER A 9 -6.80 -2.07 -10.53
C SER A 9 -5.57 -1.95 -11.42
N ASP A 10 -5.37 -0.80 -12.07
CA ASP A 10 -4.15 -0.56 -12.84
C ASP A 10 -2.92 -0.63 -11.96
N MET A 11 -3.02 -0.13 -10.73
CA MET A 11 -1.92 -0.18 -9.78
C MET A 11 -1.63 -1.62 -9.37
N VAL A 12 -2.65 -2.45 -9.27
CA VAL A 12 -2.49 -3.87 -8.98
C VAL A 12 -1.70 -4.55 -10.10
N ALA A 13 -2.04 -4.26 -11.36
CA ALA A 13 -1.33 -4.85 -12.49
C ALA A 13 0.14 -4.44 -12.51
N VAL A 14 0.43 -3.18 -12.18
CA VAL A 14 1.82 -2.71 -12.07
C VAL A 14 2.55 -3.48 -10.99
N ALA A 15 1.95 -3.61 -9.81
CA ALA A 15 2.57 -4.34 -8.71
C ALA A 15 2.83 -5.80 -9.08
N GLN A 16 1.88 -6.44 -9.75
CA GLN A 16 2.04 -7.84 -10.22
C GLN A 16 3.26 -7.99 -11.13
N SER A 17 3.50 -7.00 -11.99
CA SER A 17 4.63 -7.05 -12.92
C SER A 17 5.99 -6.98 -12.22
N GLN A 18 6.01 -6.56 -10.96
CA GLN A 18 7.24 -6.36 -10.21
C GLN A 18 7.57 -7.52 -9.26
N ILE A 19 6.70 -8.49 -9.14
CA ILE A 19 6.91 -9.61 -8.22
C ILE A 19 8.22 -10.31 -8.56
N GLY A 20 9.05 -10.50 -7.52
CA GLY A 20 10.36 -11.13 -7.67
C GLY A 20 11.53 -10.15 -7.66
N GLN A 21 11.28 -8.85 -7.81
CA GLN A 21 12.34 -7.85 -7.70
C GLN A 21 12.89 -7.83 -6.27
N THR A 22 14.20 -7.72 -6.14
CA THR A 22 14.88 -7.74 -4.84
C THR A 22 15.68 -6.47 -4.64
N GLY A 23 15.89 -6.10 -3.37
CA GLY A 23 16.76 -4.97 -2.97
C GLY A 23 16.15 -3.60 -3.13
N GLY A 24 15.11 -3.46 -3.93
CA GLY A 24 14.35 -2.22 -4.05
C GLY A 24 15.01 -1.07 -4.78
N GLN A 25 16.18 -1.29 -5.40
CA GLN A 25 16.96 -0.21 -6.01
C GLN A 25 16.17 0.58 -7.06
N PRO A 26 15.36 -0.02 -7.94
CA PRO A 26 14.59 0.78 -8.91
C PRO A 26 13.63 1.76 -8.22
N TYR A 27 13.16 1.41 -7.04
CA TYR A 27 12.14 2.20 -6.35
C TYR A 27 12.77 3.28 -5.47
N TRP A 28 13.73 2.92 -4.60
CA TRP A 28 14.31 3.92 -3.73
C TRP A 28 15.18 4.92 -4.51
N SER A 29 15.80 4.50 -5.62
CA SER A 29 16.55 5.45 -6.44
C SER A 29 15.61 6.40 -7.21
N TRP A 30 14.47 5.88 -7.69
CA TRP A 30 13.44 6.74 -8.30
C TRP A 30 12.95 7.80 -7.30
N TYR A 31 12.79 7.41 -6.04
CA TYR A 31 12.32 8.33 -5.02
C TYR A 31 13.33 9.46 -4.75
N GLY A 32 14.60 9.18 -4.92
CA GLY A 32 15.66 10.16 -4.73
C GLY A 32 16.73 9.75 -3.73
N PHE A 33 16.68 8.51 -3.24
CA PHE A 33 17.70 8.03 -2.29
C PHE A 33 18.92 7.50 -3.04
N GLY A 34 20.10 7.76 -2.48
CA GLY A 34 21.36 7.33 -3.07
C GLY A 34 21.82 5.96 -2.59
N SER A 35 21.12 5.36 -1.64
CA SER A 35 21.46 4.05 -1.10
C SER A 35 20.18 3.40 -0.57
N ARG A 36 20.29 2.13 -0.20
CA ARG A 36 19.12 1.37 0.25
C ARG A 36 18.51 1.97 1.51
N VAL A 37 17.20 2.11 1.49
CA VAL A 37 16.37 2.45 2.65
C VAL A 37 15.24 1.42 2.73
N GLU A 38 14.43 1.48 3.79
CA GLU A 38 13.20 0.68 3.83
C GLU A 38 12.28 1.17 2.72
N TRP A 39 11.79 0.25 1.90
CA TRP A 39 11.19 0.64 0.63
C TRP A 39 9.77 0.13 0.40
N CYS A 40 9.08 -0.29 1.45
CA CYS A 40 7.69 -0.74 1.27
C CYS A 40 6.76 0.40 0.83
N ALA A 41 6.85 1.55 1.48
CA ALA A 41 6.04 2.72 1.12
C ALA A 41 6.49 3.31 -0.22
N ILE A 42 7.79 3.28 -0.46
CA ILE A 42 8.36 3.77 -1.72
C ILE A 42 7.85 2.92 -2.88
N PHE A 43 7.78 1.60 -2.72
CA PHE A 43 7.28 0.72 -3.75
C PHE A 43 5.81 1.02 -4.06
N ALA A 44 4.98 1.19 -3.03
CA ALA A 44 3.57 1.53 -3.24
C ALA A 44 3.43 2.85 -4.00
N SER A 45 4.25 3.85 -3.64
CA SER A 45 4.27 5.12 -4.35
C SER A 45 4.69 4.95 -5.80
N TRP A 46 5.71 4.12 -6.04
CA TRP A 46 6.21 3.89 -7.39
C TRP A 46 5.11 3.27 -8.27
N CYS A 47 4.39 2.29 -7.74
CA CYS A 47 3.29 1.68 -8.48
C CYS A 47 2.21 2.70 -8.82
N ALA A 48 1.88 3.58 -7.88
CA ALA A 48 0.91 4.64 -8.11
C ALA A 48 1.41 5.63 -9.17
N ASP A 49 2.70 5.96 -9.14
CA ASP A 49 3.29 6.88 -10.11
C ASP A 49 3.20 6.33 -11.52
N GLN A 50 3.40 5.03 -11.70
CA GLN A 50 3.28 4.40 -13.01
C GLN A 50 1.89 4.55 -13.60
N CYS A 51 0.89 4.75 -12.76
CA CYS A 51 -0.50 4.94 -13.18
C CYS A 51 -0.88 6.42 -13.29
N GLY A 52 0.05 7.34 -13.00
CA GLY A 52 -0.25 8.77 -12.97
C GLY A 52 -0.99 9.22 -11.73
N TYR A 53 -1.10 8.37 -10.71
CA TYR A 53 -1.93 8.64 -9.54
C TYR A 53 -1.31 9.66 -8.58
N ILE A 54 0.01 9.81 -8.60
CA ILE A 54 0.66 10.83 -7.75
C ILE A 54 0.37 12.22 -8.33
N ASP A 55 0.60 12.40 -9.62
CA ASP A 55 0.33 13.68 -10.27
C ASP A 55 -1.14 14.07 -10.18
N ALA A 56 -2.02 13.08 -10.23
CA ALA A 56 -3.46 13.32 -10.15
C ALA A 56 -3.95 13.56 -8.72
N GLY A 57 -3.09 13.43 -7.71
CA GLY A 57 -3.49 13.64 -6.32
C GLY A 57 -4.32 12.50 -5.74
N ILE A 58 -4.23 11.31 -6.31
CA ILE A 58 -5.02 10.15 -5.90
C ILE A 58 -4.30 9.34 -4.84
N VAL A 59 -2.97 9.25 -4.95
CA VAL A 59 -2.11 8.56 -3.99
C VAL A 59 -0.94 9.47 -3.70
N PRO A 60 -0.49 9.58 -2.45
CA PRO A 60 0.66 10.43 -2.13
C PRO A 60 1.97 9.76 -2.52
N LYS A 61 2.99 10.57 -2.75
CA LYS A 61 4.36 10.09 -2.81
C LYS A 61 4.90 10.07 -1.39
N PHE A 62 5.15 8.88 -0.85
CA PHE A 62 5.54 8.78 0.56
C PHE A 62 6.58 7.69 0.75
N ALA A 63 7.51 7.93 1.66
CA ALA A 63 8.54 6.97 2.06
C ALA A 63 8.29 6.40 3.45
N GLY A 64 7.52 7.09 4.28
CA GLY A 64 7.16 6.63 5.61
C GLY A 64 5.70 6.23 5.66
N CYS A 65 5.42 5.07 6.24
CA CYS A 65 4.05 4.54 6.24
C CYS A 65 3.09 5.46 7.01
N GLY A 66 3.55 6.08 8.11
CA GLY A 66 2.72 6.99 8.88
C GLY A 66 2.26 8.21 8.08
N VAL A 67 3.10 8.69 7.18
CA VAL A 67 2.73 9.81 6.30
C VAL A 67 1.58 9.40 5.39
N GLY A 68 1.65 8.19 4.84
CA GLY A 68 0.58 7.67 3.99
C GLY A 68 -0.73 7.53 4.74
N VAL A 69 -0.69 6.98 5.96
CA VAL A 69 -1.88 6.86 6.80
C VAL A 69 -2.52 8.22 7.00
N GLN A 70 -1.72 9.21 7.41
CA GLN A 70 -2.23 10.54 7.71
C GLN A 70 -2.84 11.20 6.48
N TRP A 71 -2.21 10.99 5.32
CA TRP A 71 -2.70 11.56 4.07
C TRP A 71 -4.10 11.07 3.73
N PHE A 72 -4.33 9.76 3.84
CA PHE A 72 -5.66 9.20 3.56
C PHE A 72 -6.67 9.56 4.63
N GLN A 73 -6.27 9.56 5.90
CA GLN A 73 -7.17 9.95 6.99
C GLN A 73 -7.62 11.39 6.86
N ASN A 74 -6.71 12.30 6.50
CA ASN A 74 -7.03 13.72 6.34
C ASN A 74 -8.02 13.96 5.21
N ARG A 75 -8.11 13.06 4.27
CA ARG A 75 -9.04 13.17 3.13
C ARG A 75 -10.35 12.43 3.36
N GLY A 76 -10.52 11.79 4.51
CA GLY A 76 -11.70 10.95 4.73
C GLY A 76 -11.72 9.71 3.85
N GLN A 77 -10.57 9.25 3.39
CA GLN A 77 -10.42 8.11 2.48
C GLN A 77 -9.71 6.98 3.21
N TRP A 78 -10.26 6.58 4.33
CA TRP A 78 -9.65 5.61 5.23
C TRP A 78 -10.68 4.63 5.73
N LEU A 79 -10.35 3.34 5.74
CA LEU A 79 -11.17 2.29 6.34
C LEU A 79 -10.42 1.67 7.52
N PRO A 80 -11.15 1.27 8.56
CA PRO A 80 -10.52 0.61 9.71
C PRO A 80 -9.99 -0.77 9.34
N GLY A 81 -9.09 -1.29 10.17
CA GLY A 81 -8.48 -2.60 9.95
C GLY A 81 -9.46 -3.76 9.98
N SER A 82 -10.67 -3.56 10.55
CA SER A 82 -11.71 -4.57 10.58
C SER A 82 -12.52 -4.65 9.29
N ALA A 83 -12.36 -3.69 8.39
CA ALA A 83 -13.13 -3.64 7.16
C ALA A 83 -12.68 -4.70 6.17
N THR A 84 -13.55 -5.02 5.22
CA THR A 84 -13.20 -5.85 4.07
C THR A 84 -12.76 -4.91 2.95
N PRO A 85 -11.51 -5.01 2.49
CA PRO A 85 -11.02 -4.08 1.47
C PRO A 85 -11.39 -4.53 0.06
N GLU A 86 -11.00 -3.70 -0.90
CA GLU A 86 -11.13 -3.99 -2.32
C GLU A 86 -9.76 -3.90 -2.99
N PRO A 87 -9.60 -4.55 -4.16
CA PRO A 87 -8.33 -4.47 -4.90
C PRO A 87 -7.96 -3.03 -5.21
N GLY A 88 -6.69 -2.72 -5.08
CA GLY A 88 -6.17 -1.38 -5.32
C GLY A 88 -6.15 -0.47 -4.10
N MET A 89 -6.73 -0.89 -2.99
CA MET A 89 -6.52 -0.17 -1.74
C MET A 89 -5.12 -0.41 -1.22
N LEU A 90 -4.62 0.53 -0.43
CA LEU A 90 -3.34 0.36 0.27
C LEU A 90 -3.64 -0.17 1.66
N ILE A 91 -3.02 -1.29 2.03
CA ILE A 91 -3.18 -1.91 3.33
C ILE A 91 -2.01 -1.52 4.21
N PHE A 92 -2.30 -0.94 5.37
CA PHE A 92 -1.29 -0.49 6.32
C PHE A 92 -1.29 -1.39 7.53
N PHE A 93 -0.09 -1.74 7.99
CA PHE A 93 0.09 -2.64 9.13
C PHE A 93 0.77 -1.95 10.28
N GLN A 94 0.44 -2.42 11.46
CA GLN A 94 1.13 -2.07 12.68
C GLN A 94 1.49 -3.39 13.34
N TRP A 95 2.76 -3.80 13.14
CA TRP A 95 3.17 -5.14 13.52
C TRP A 95 3.19 -5.29 15.04
N TYR A 96 2.98 -6.52 15.48
CA TYR A 96 3.01 -6.86 16.90
C TYR A 96 4.34 -6.41 17.51
N GLY A 97 4.26 -5.73 18.66
CA GLY A 97 5.45 -5.25 19.36
C GLY A 97 5.94 -3.88 18.90
N SER A 98 5.33 -3.31 17.88
CA SER A 98 5.70 -1.98 17.40
C SER A 98 5.00 -0.90 18.22
N ASP A 99 5.42 0.36 18.01
CA ASP A 99 4.74 1.51 18.58
C ASP A 99 3.34 1.60 17.98
N SER A 100 2.33 1.58 18.85
CA SER A 100 0.94 1.51 18.42
C SER A 100 0.46 2.76 17.67
N SER A 101 1.22 3.84 17.67
CA SER A 101 0.82 5.07 16.99
C SER A 101 1.29 5.14 15.55
N ILE A 102 2.15 4.22 15.10
CA ILE A 102 2.84 4.35 13.82
C ILE A 102 2.64 3.07 13.01
N ALA A 103 2.27 3.24 11.73
CA ALA A 103 2.25 2.13 10.80
C ALA A 103 3.67 1.73 10.43
N ASP A 104 3.93 0.43 10.35
CA ASP A 104 5.26 -0.13 10.10
C ASP A 104 5.45 -0.61 8.68
N HIS A 105 4.36 -0.89 7.97
CA HIS A 105 4.44 -1.56 6.68
C HIS A 105 3.21 -1.22 5.87
N VAL A 106 3.34 -1.31 4.56
CA VAL A 106 2.24 -1.05 3.64
C VAL A 106 2.35 -1.99 2.44
N GLY A 107 1.22 -2.41 1.92
CA GLY A 107 1.12 -3.20 0.71
C GLY A 107 -0.02 -2.73 -0.15
N ILE A 108 -0.21 -3.39 -1.28
CA ILE A 108 -1.30 -3.13 -2.20
C ILE A 108 -2.23 -4.33 -2.15
N VAL A 109 -3.51 -4.10 -1.96
CA VAL A 109 -4.51 -5.17 -1.95
C VAL A 109 -4.67 -5.68 -3.37
N GLU A 110 -4.38 -6.96 -3.57
CA GLU A 110 -4.53 -7.61 -4.88
C GLU A 110 -5.91 -8.19 -5.05
N SER A 111 -6.42 -8.89 -4.04
CA SER A 111 -7.73 -9.54 -4.10
C SER A 111 -8.19 -9.90 -2.70
N VAL A 112 -9.47 -10.22 -2.59
CA VAL A 112 -10.06 -10.75 -1.36
C VAL A 112 -10.88 -11.97 -1.73
N ALA A 113 -10.63 -13.09 -1.06
CA ALA A 113 -11.36 -14.32 -1.32
C ALA A 113 -11.32 -15.21 -0.07
N ASP A 114 -12.44 -15.87 0.22
CA ASP A 114 -12.52 -16.86 1.27
C ASP A 114 -12.05 -16.36 2.63
N GLY A 115 -12.38 -15.10 2.94
CA GLY A 115 -12.04 -14.51 4.23
C GLY A 115 -10.59 -14.07 4.36
N ARG A 116 -9.84 -14.02 3.25
CA ARG A 116 -8.45 -13.58 3.27
C ARG A 116 -8.24 -12.40 2.32
N VAL A 117 -7.37 -11.50 2.72
CA VAL A 117 -6.90 -10.42 1.87
C VAL A 117 -5.52 -10.82 1.33
N TYR A 118 -5.38 -10.79 0.01
CA TYR A 118 -4.13 -11.09 -0.68
C TYR A 118 -3.49 -9.79 -1.08
N THR A 119 -2.18 -9.68 -0.86
CA THR A 119 -1.45 -8.43 -1.04
C THR A 119 -0.25 -8.65 -1.93
N ILE A 120 0.24 -7.54 -2.49
CA ILE A 120 1.56 -7.47 -3.11
C ILE A 120 2.33 -6.41 -2.34
N GLU A 121 3.49 -6.77 -1.81
CA GLU A 121 4.23 -5.92 -0.89
C GLU A 121 5.67 -5.79 -1.34
N GLY A 122 6.16 -4.56 -1.35
CA GLY A 122 7.57 -4.30 -1.51
C GLY A 122 8.28 -4.46 -0.18
N ASN A 123 9.55 -4.81 -0.23
CA ASN A 123 10.39 -4.98 0.95
C ASN A 123 9.82 -6.03 1.93
N SER A 124 9.22 -7.06 1.38
CA SER A 124 8.79 -8.21 2.17
C SER A 124 9.86 -9.27 1.99
N GLY A 125 10.73 -9.42 2.99
CA GLY A 125 11.95 -10.20 2.83
C GLY A 125 12.88 -9.60 1.79
N ASP A 126 12.94 -8.26 1.71
CA ASP A 126 13.75 -7.50 0.77
C ASP A 126 13.39 -7.78 -0.70
N GLN A 127 12.14 -8.12 -0.95
CA GLN A 127 11.68 -8.36 -2.32
C GLN A 127 10.22 -7.95 -2.46
N VAL A 128 9.75 -7.88 -3.70
CA VAL A 128 8.33 -7.72 -4.01
C VAL A 128 7.72 -9.11 -4.06
N ARG A 129 6.73 -9.36 -3.20
CA ARG A 129 6.10 -10.68 -3.16
C ARG A 129 4.66 -10.61 -2.68
N ARG A 130 3.94 -11.69 -2.92
CA ARG A 130 2.58 -11.85 -2.42
C ARG A 130 2.58 -12.35 -0.99
N ASN A 131 1.65 -11.82 -0.21
CA ASN A 131 1.34 -12.31 1.12
C ASN A 131 -0.18 -12.40 1.25
N SER A 132 -0.65 -12.96 2.36
CA SER A 132 -2.09 -12.97 2.66
C SER A 132 -2.32 -12.97 4.16
N TYR A 133 -3.49 -12.45 4.54
CA TYR A 133 -3.86 -12.30 5.95
C TYR A 133 -5.36 -12.54 6.07
N PRO A 134 -5.83 -12.99 7.23
CA PRO A 134 -7.29 -13.01 7.45
C PRO A 134 -7.86 -11.60 7.36
N VAL A 135 -9.04 -11.46 6.79
CA VAL A 135 -9.76 -10.18 6.83
C VAL A 135 -9.99 -9.85 8.31
N GLY A 136 -9.69 -8.59 8.69
CA GLY A 136 -9.80 -8.17 10.09
C GLY A 136 -8.64 -8.60 10.98
N TYR A 137 -7.56 -9.11 10.38
CA TYR A 137 -6.37 -9.49 11.15
C TYR A 137 -5.91 -8.34 12.05
N GLY A 138 -5.62 -8.66 13.32
CA GLY A 138 -5.39 -7.62 14.34
C GLY A 138 -4.23 -6.69 14.09
N GLU A 139 -3.28 -7.06 13.23
CA GLU A 139 -2.14 -6.20 12.91
C GLU A 139 -2.39 -5.31 11.69
N ILE A 140 -3.56 -5.39 11.09
CA ILE A 140 -3.95 -4.45 10.04
C ILE A 140 -4.44 -3.17 10.71
N LYS A 141 -3.73 -2.07 10.49
CA LYS A 141 -4.11 -0.78 11.03
C LYS A 141 -5.33 -0.21 10.31
N GLY A 142 -5.35 -0.36 9.00
CA GLY A 142 -6.44 0.14 8.18
C GLY A 142 -6.04 0.20 6.72
N TYR A 143 -6.92 0.82 5.93
CA TYR A 143 -6.76 0.88 4.48
C TYR A 143 -6.89 2.31 3.98
N GLY A 144 -5.94 2.72 3.14
CA GLY A 144 -6.08 3.93 2.34
C GLY A 144 -6.87 3.60 1.09
N VAL A 145 -7.82 4.46 0.75
CA VAL A 145 -8.74 4.24 -0.39
C VAL A 145 -8.42 5.26 -1.48
N PRO A 146 -7.71 4.86 -2.55
CA PRO A 146 -7.52 5.75 -3.69
C PRO A 146 -8.86 5.96 -4.39
N VAL A 147 -9.23 7.21 -4.59
CA VAL A 147 -10.48 7.55 -5.27
C VAL A 147 -10.12 8.19 -6.60
N THR A 148 -10.53 7.55 -7.68
CA THR A 148 -10.03 7.87 -9.02
C THR A 148 -11.00 8.68 -9.87
N ASP A 149 -12.19 8.98 -9.39
CA ASP A 149 -13.09 9.82 -10.17
C ASP A 149 -13.66 11.04 -9.44
#